data_9a7164f9f04a8505671420d9e9dc4329
#
_entry.id   9a7164f9f04a8505671420d9e9dc4329
#
_cell.length_a   1.000
_cell.length_b   1.000
_cell.length_c   1.000
_cell.angle_alpha   90.00
_cell.angle_beta   90.00
_cell.angle_gamma   90.00
#
_symmetry.space_group_name_H-M   'P 1'
#
loop_
_entity.id
_entity.type
_entity.pdbx_description
1 polymer ?
#
loop_
_entity_poly.entity_id
_entity_poly.type
_entity_poly.pdbx_seq_one_letter_code
_entity_poly.pdbx_strand_id
1 'polypeptide(L)'
;MKRKNSQRLFEQAKKLIPGGVNSPVRACKSVGADPLFIDRAEGCMVYDADGNGYIDYVGSWGPMILGHRHPAVIEEIKTALNKGTSFGAPTELEINLARMVIEAVPSIEMVRMVNSGTEATMSAIRLARGFTRRDMIIKFDGCYHGHSDALLVEAGSGVATLGIPGSPGVPESFVASTLSLPYNDIKSVKEAMEKHGSKVACVIVEPVAGNMGLVPPEDGFLAALREVTEKSGSLLIFDEVMTGFRVAYGGAQSLYKIMPDLTCLGKIIGGGLPVGAYGGKREIMEQIAPQGPVYQAGTLSGNPLAMAAGIATLTQIKKPGFYDLLNERSEKLLSGLAEAARKSGIDVSAARVGSMLGIFFTDRKVTDYKSAKTSDLKMFSAFYREMLKEGIYLAPSQFEALFVSSAHTEKDIEHTIEAAEKVMKGLRREG
;
A
#
# COMPACT_ATOMS: atom_id res chain seq x y z
N MET A 1 -7.83 -24.89 -14.33
CA MET A 1 -7.39 -24.02 -15.47
C MET A 1 -6.04 -24.47 -15.99
N LYS A 2 -5.78 -24.47 -17.32
CA LYS A 2 -4.48 -24.78 -17.91
C LYS A 2 -3.60 -23.53 -17.82
N ARG A 3 -2.33 -23.65 -17.39
CA ARG A 3 -1.38 -22.54 -17.21
C ARG A 3 0.00 -22.84 -17.83
N LYS A 4 -0.01 -23.50 -18.99
CA LYS A 4 1.23 -23.93 -19.67
C LYS A 4 2.12 -22.77 -20.15
N ASN A 5 1.50 -21.69 -20.66
CA ASN A 5 2.24 -20.51 -21.10
C ASN A 5 2.83 -19.74 -19.92
N SER A 6 2.05 -19.52 -18.85
CA SER A 6 2.55 -18.90 -17.62
C SER A 6 3.74 -19.66 -17.04
N GLN A 7 3.67 -21.00 -16.95
CA GLN A 7 4.77 -21.84 -16.50
C GLN A 7 6.00 -21.71 -17.39
N ARG A 8 5.85 -21.80 -18.71
CA ARG A 8 6.95 -21.64 -19.66
C ARG A 8 7.62 -20.27 -19.55
N LEU A 9 6.81 -19.19 -19.41
CA LEU A 9 7.31 -17.84 -19.25
C LEU A 9 8.04 -17.67 -17.91
N PHE A 10 7.55 -18.29 -16.85
CA PHE A 10 8.23 -18.24 -15.55
C PHE A 10 9.60 -18.95 -15.58
N GLU A 11 9.70 -20.11 -16.24
CA GLU A 11 11.00 -20.78 -16.42
C GLU A 11 12.01 -19.91 -17.22
N GLN A 12 11.53 -19.15 -18.20
CA GLN A 12 12.37 -18.18 -18.92
C GLN A 12 12.77 -17.02 -18.02
N ALA A 13 11.80 -16.44 -17.29
CA ALA A 13 12.03 -15.30 -16.41
C ALA A 13 13.07 -15.60 -15.32
N LYS A 14 13.03 -16.81 -14.73
CA LYS A 14 14.02 -17.25 -13.72
C LYS A 14 15.47 -17.24 -14.21
N LYS A 15 15.68 -17.35 -15.53
CA LYS A 15 17.03 -17.29 -16.13
C LYS A 15 17.52 -15.85 -16.34
N LEU A 16 16.62 -14.88 -16.35
CA LEU A 16 16.90 -13.48 -16.75
C LEU A 16 16.71 -12.49 -15.61
N ILE A 17 15.83 -12.80 -14.67
CA ILE A 17 15.42 -11.90 -13.57
C ILE A 17 15.57 -12.66 -12.25
N PRO A 18 16.14 -12.07 -11.20
CA PRO A 18 16.28 -12.72 -9.90
C PRO A 18 14.93 -13.26 -9.38
N GLY A 19 14.84 -14.59 -9.22
CA GLY A 19 13.60 -15.28 -8.85
C GLY A 19 12.47 -15.22 -9.88
N GLY A 20 12.73 -14.72 -11.10
CA GLY A 20 11.77 -14.58 -12.19
C GLY A 20 10.82 -13.39 -12.06
N VAL A 21 11.05 -12.46 -11.11
CA VAL A 21 10.14 -11.35 -10.79
C VAL A 21 10.90 -10.08 -10.41
N ASN A 22 10.26 -8.91 -10.63
CA ASN A 22 10.80 -7.61 -10.25
C ASN A 22 10.34 -7.13 -8.86
N SER A 23 9.59 -7.97 -8.12
CA SER A 23 9.24 -7.76 -6.72
C SER A 23 8.99 -9.11 -6.04
N PRO A 24 9.56 -9.37 -4.83
CA PRO A 24 9.64 -10.72 -4.25
C PRO A 24 8.31 -11.43 -4.07
N VAL A 25 7.27 -10.74 -3.62
CA VAL A 25 5.95 -11.32 -3.36
C VAL A 25 5.30 -11.89 -4.63
N ARG A 26 5.62 -11.33 -5.81
CA ARG A 26 5.09 -11.79 -7.10
C ARG A 26 5.51 -13.20 -7.47
N ALA A 27 6.57 -13.75 -6.83
CA ALA A 27 7.01 -15.13 -7.06
C ALA A 27 6.08 -16.19 -6.46
N CYS A 28 5.04 -15.82 -5.72
CA CYS A 28 4.03 -16.71 -5.11
C CYS A 28 4.60 -17.82 -4.22
N LYS A 29 5.86 -17.69 -3.73
CA LYS A 29 6.53 -18.72 -2.93
C LYS A 29 5.81 -19.01 -1.61
N SER A 30 5.28 -17.99 -0.95
CA SER A 30 4.60 -18.12 0.34
C SER A 30 3.29 -18.93 0.26
N VAL A 31 2.70 -19.07 -0.91
CA VAL A 31 1.48 -19.84 -1.15
C VAL A 31 1.74 -21.16 -1.90
N GLY A 32 3.00 -21.47 -2.18
CA GLY A 32 3.39 -22.70 -2.86
C GLY A 32 2.80 -22.82 -4.27
N ALA A 33 2.74 -21.71 -5.01
CA ALA A 33 2.22 -21.65 -6.37
C ALA A 33 3.21 -20.96 -7.31
N ASP A 34 3.10 -21.23 -8.60
CA ASP A 34 3.78 -20.46 -9.63
C ASP A 34 2.97 -19.19 -9.95
N PRO A 35 3.63 -18.05 -10.26
CA PRO A 35 2.96 -16.82 -10.62
C PRO A 35 2.20 -16.93 -11.94
N LEU A 36 1.11 -16.17 -12.04
CA LEU A 36 0.46 -15.91 -13.32
C LEU A 36 1.29 -14.91 -14.13
N PHE A 37 1.43 -15.14 -15.42
CA PHE A 37 1.92 -14.15 -16.36
C PHE A 37 0.72 -13.47 -17.01
N ILE A 38 0.47 -12.22 -16.63
CA ILE A 38 -0.71 -11.47 -17.09
C ILE A 38 -0.42 -10.88 -18.45
N ASP A 39 -1.33 -11.09 -19.39
CA ASP A 39 -1.30 -10.58 -20.75
C ASP A 39 -2.05 -9.24 -20.87
N ARG A 40 -3.25 -9.18 -20.29
CA ARG A 40 -4.10 -7.98 -20.32
C ARG A 40 -5.01 -7.89 -19.10
N ALA A 41 -5.57 -6.71 -18.88
CA ALA A 41 -6.53 -6.47 -17.81
C ALA A 41 -7.58 -5.44 -18.25
N GLU A 42 -8.81 -5.55 -17.71
CA GLU A 42 -9.91 -4.63 -18.00
C GLU A 42 -10.94 -4.65 -16.86
N GLY A 43 -11.40 -3.50 -16.42
CA GLY A 43 -12.33 -3.40 -15.28
C GLY A 43 -11.74 -4.04 -14.02
N CYS A 44 -12.44 -4.97 -13.40
CA CYS A 44 -11.94 -5.73 -12.26
C CYS A 44 -11.24 -7.05 -12.66
N MET A 45 -11.03 -7.32 -13.95
CA MET A 45 -10.50 -8.58 -14.45
C MET A 45 -9.04 -8.47 -14.89
N VAL A 46 -8.26 -9.51 -14.59
CA VAL A 46 -6.95 -9.77 -15.22
C VAL A 46 -7.02 -11.08 -16.01
N TYR A 47 -6.24 -11.16 -17.08
CA TYR A 47 -6.20 -12.33 -17.96
C TYR A 47 -4.76 -12.79 -18.11
N ASP A 48 -4.53 -14.08 -17.87
CA ASP A 48 -3.19 -14.64 -18.01
C ASP A 48 -2.82 -14.96 -19.48
N ALA A 49 -1.55 -15.30 -19.70
CA ALA A 49 -1.01 -15.68 -21.01
C ALA A 49 -1.60 -16.98 -21.59
N ASP A 50 -2.42 -17.69 -20.84
CA ASP A 50 -3.18 -18.87 -21.28
C ASP A 50 -4.66 -18.54 -21.59
N GLY A 51 -5.05 -17.26 -21.41
CA GLY A 51 -6.41 -16.76 -21.67
C GLY A 51 -7.40 -16.97 -20.53
N ASN A 52 -6.97 -17.44 -19.36
CA ASN A 52 -7.84 -17.55 -18.21
C ASN A 52 -8.11 -16.16 -17.60
N GLY A 53 -9.37 -15.88 -17.24
CA GLY A 53 -9.79 -14.65 -16.58
C GLY A 53 -9.94 -14.84 -15.07
N TYR A 54 -9.58 -13.78 -14.32
CA TYR A 54 -9.65 -13.76 -12.86
C TYR A 54 -10.19 -12.42 -12.38
N ILE A 55 -11.09 -12.44 -11.38
CA ILE A 55 -11.48 -11.23 -10.65
C ILE A 55 -10.30 -10.83 -9.75
N ASP A 56 -9.81 -9.60 -9.91
CA ASP A 56 -8.56 -9.11 -9.33
C ASP A 56 -8.78 -8.29 -8.06
N TYR A 57 -8.44 -8.87 -6.91
CA TYR A 57 -8.40 -8.16 -5.62
C TYR A 57 -7.00 -7.68 -5.21
N VAL A 58 -6.00 -7.86 -6.08
CA VAL A 58 -4.66 -7.29 -5.89
C VAL A 58 -4.62 -5.83 -6.36
N GLY A 59 -5.34 -5.52 -7.45
CA GLY A 59 -5.46 -4.16 -7.98
C GLY A 59 -4.10 -3.49 -8.20
N SER A 60 -3.12 -4.25 -8.70
CA SER A 60 -1.71 -3.81 -8.88
C SER A 60 -1.06 -3.32 -7.57
N TRP A 61 -1.43 -3.92 -6.42
CA TRP A 61 -1.01 -3.55 -5.06
C TRP A 61 -1.58 -2.19 -4.59
N GLY A 62 -2.78 -1.86 -5.07
CA GLY A 62 -3.56 -0.72 -4.61
C GLY A 62 -3.81 0.43 -5.58
N PRO A 63 -3.00 0.71 -6.63
CA PRO A 63 -3.26 1.86 -7.49
C PRO A 63 -4.57 1.79 -8.29
N MET A 64 -5.10 0.59 -8.60
CA MET A 64 -6.24 0.43 -9.51
C MET A 64 -7.59 0.63 -8.84
N ILE A 65 -7.80 1.77 -8.17
CA ILE A 65 -9.08 2.09 -7.49
C ILE A 65 -10.26 2.22 -8.47
N LEU A 66 -10.00 2.61 -9.72
CA LEU A 66 -10.99 2.68 -10.80
C LEU A 66 -11.13 1.35 -11.56
N GLY A 67 -10.34 0.34 -11.23
CA GLY A 67 -10.14 -0.85 -12.05
C GLY A 67 -9.13 -0.62 -13.16
N HIS A 68 -8.89 -1.67 -13.95
CA HIS A 68 -7.92 -1.65 -15.05
C HIS A 68 -8.48 -0.92 -16.28
N ARG A 69 -7.60 -0.22 -17.01
CA ARG A 69 -7.92 0.44 -18.28
C ARG A 69 -9.14 1.37 -18.22
N HIS A 70 -9.33 2.09 -17.12
CA HIS A 70 -10.43 3.04 -17.04
C HIS A 70 -10.38 4.02 -18.22
N PRO A 71 -11.49 4.19 -19.00
CA PRO A 71 -11.47 4.94 -20.26
C PRO A 71 -10.91 6.36 -20.14
N ALA A 72 -11.32 7.12 -19.10
CA ALA A 72 -10.85 8.48 -18.89
C ALA A 72 -9.33 8.54 -18.62
N VAL A 73 -8.77 7.57 -17.89
CA VAL A 73 -7.32 7.53 -17.62
C VAL A 73 -6.55 7.20 -18.89
N ILE A 74 -7.02 6.22 -19.66
CA ILE A 74 -6.37 5.82 -20.92
C ILE A 74 -6.37 6.96 -21.93
N GLU A 75 -7.46 7.73 -22.04
CA GLU A 75 -7.57 8.84 -23.00
C GLU A 75 -6.63 9.99 -22.63
N GLU A 76 -6.52 10.34 -21.35
CA GLU A 76 -5.59 11.39 -20.91
C GLU A 76 -4.12 10.97 -21.10
N ILE A 77 -3.79 9.68 -20.86
CA ILE A 77 -2.46 9.14 -21.16
C ILE A 77 -2.16 9.26 -22.65
N LYS A 78 -3.08 8.89 -23.56
CA LYS A 78 -2.90 9.03 -25.02
C LYS A 78 -2.71 10.48 -25.43
N THR A 79 -3.50 11.39 -24.86
CA THR A 79 -3.38 12.83 -25.12
C THR A 79 -2.01 13.35 -24.70
N ALA A 80 -1.52 12.98 -23.53
CA ALA A 80 -0.19 13.35 -23.07
C ALA A 80 0.91 12.70 -23.93
N LEU A 81 0.75 11.42 -24.30
CA LEU A 81 1.70 10.67 -25.13
C LEU A 81 1.94 11.34 -26.49
N ASN A 82 0.88 11.88 -27.09
CA ASN A 82 0.99 12.61 -28.37
C ASN A 82 1.85 13.89 -28.29
N LYS A 83 2.09 14.42 -27.07
CA LYS A 83 2.95 15.60 -26.83
C LYS A 83 4.38 15.22 -26.44
N GLY A 84 4.62 13.96 -26.05
CA GLY A 84 5.91 13.44 -25.64
C GLY A 84 5.87 12.75 -24.26
N THR A 85 6.90 11.96 -23.97
CA THR A 85 6.95 11.12 -22.76
C THR A 85 7.70 11.78 -21.60
N SER A 86 8.65 12.67 -21.88
CA SER A 86 9.49 13.34 -20.89
C SER A 86 10.22 14.53 -21.52
N PHE A 87 10.37 15.61 -20.77
CA PHE A 87 10.95 16.85 -21.32
C PHE A 87 12.21 17.33 -20.58
N GLY A 88 12.48 16.84 -19.37
CA GLY A 88 13.54 17.38 -18.49
C GLY A 88 13.29 18.85 -18.09
N ALA A 89 12.03 19.29 -18.15
CA ALA A 89 11.57 20.64 -17.85
C ALA A 89 10.17 20.58 -17.20
N PRO A 90 9.77 21.59 -16.40
CA PRO A 90 8.45 21.65 -15.78
C PRO A 90 7.31 21.66 -16.80
N THR A 91 6.16 21.13 -16.39
CA THR A 91 4.93 21.10 -17.17
C THR A 91 3.74 21.64 -16.38
N GLU A 92 2.70 22.11 -17.09
CA GLU A 92 1.45 22.54 -16.48
C GLU A 92 0.74 21.39 -15.72
N LEU A 93 0.93 20.15 -16.19
CA LEU A 93 0.33 18.97 -15.55
C LEU A 93 0.84 18.77 -14.12
N GLU A 94 2.10 19.11 -13.84
CA GLU A 94 2.66 19.06 -12.48
C GLU A 94 1.94 20.03 -11.54
N ILE A 95 1.67 21.26 -12.03
CA ILE A 95 0.93 22.28 -11.25
C ILE A 95 -0.50 21.79 -10.97
N ASN A 96 -1.15 21.20 -11.97
CA ASN A 96 -2.53 20.73 -11.87
C ASN A 96 -2.65 19.58 -10.87
N LEU A 97 -1.78 18.57 -10.95
CA LEU A 97 -1.79 17.46 -10.00
C LEU A 97 -1.41 17.93 -8.57
N ALA A 98 -0.42 18.81 -8.44
CA ALA A 98 -0.03 19.38 -7.15
C ALA A 98 -1.20 20.12 -6.48
N ARG A 99 -1.95 20.95 -7.25
CA ARG A 99 -3.13 21.63 -6.76
C ARG A 99 -4.21 20.64 -6.26
N MET A 100 -4.50 19.60 -7.05
CA MET A 100 -5.49 18.59 -6.68
C MET A 100 -5.10 17.85 -5.39
N VAL A 101 -3.81 17.54 -5.20
CA VAL A 101 -3.31 16.91 -3.98
C VAL A 101 -3.44 17.83 -2.78
N ILE A 102 -3.03 19.11 -2.92
CA ILE A 102 -3.13 20.12 -1.85
C ILE A 102 -4.59 20.38 -1.45
N GLU A 103 -5.50 20.45 -2.41
CA GLU A 103 -6.93 20.64 -2.15
C GLU A 103 -7.57 19.43 -1.42
N ALA A 104 -7.06 18.22 -1.68
CA ALA A 104 -7.63 16.98 -1.16
C ALA A 104 -7.08 16.60 0.22
N VAL A 105 -5.78 16.77 0.45
CA VAL A 105 -5.06 16.23 1.61
C VAL A 105 -4.80 17.31 2.63
N PRO A 106 -5.49 17.30 3.78
CA PRO A 106 -5.57 18.46 4.69
C PRO A 106 -4.23 18.97 5.25
N SER A 107 -3.23 18.08 5.44
CA SER A 107 -1.92 18.47 5.99
C SER A 107 -0.96 19.03 4.96
N ILE A 108 -1.29 18.98 3.65
CA ILE A 108 -0.35 19.34 2.59
C ILE A 108 -0.58 20.79 2.12
N GLU A 109 0.37 21.68 2.41
CA GLU A 109 0.43 23.05 1.90
C GLU A 109 1.37 23.18 0.69
N MET A 110 2.36 22.29 0.61
CA MET A 110 3.28 22.14 -0.54
C MET A 110 3.56 20.66 -0.79
N VAL A 111 3.80 20.30 -2.05
CA VAL A 111 4.07 18.90 -2.46
C VAL A 111 5.21 18.83 -3.47
N ARG A 112 6.02 17.77 -3.38
CA ARG A 112 7.06 17.41 -4.33
C ARG A 112 6.75 16.04 -4.93
N MET A 113 6.69 15.94 -6.26
CA MET A 113 6.55 14.67 -6.98
C MET A 113 7.88 13.93 -7.07
N VAL A 114 7.80 12.61 -6.97
CA VAL A 114 8.88 11.63 -7.16
C VAL A 114 8.34 10.43 -7.94
N ASN A 115 9.13 9.34 -8.11
CA ASN A 115 8.72 8.24 -9.00
C ASN A 115 8.19 7.01 -8.25
N SER A 116 8.31 6.96 -6.95
CA SER A 116 7.86 5.80 -6.14
C SER A 116 7.56 6.19 -4.69
N GLY A 117 6.83 5.32 -3.98
CA GLY A 117 6.64 5.46 -2.54
C GLY A 117 7.95 5.39 -1.75
N THR A 118 8.91 4.57 -2.20
CA THR A 118 10.25 4.51 -1.59
C THR A 118 10.97 5.85 -1.68
N GLU A 119 10.95 6.51 -2.83
CA GLU A 119 11.53 7.85 -2.98
C GLU A 119 10.81 8.88 -2.11
N ALA A 120 9.49 8.78 -1.98
CA ALA A 120 8.70 9.67 -1.15
C ALA A 120 9.09 9.56 0.33
N THR A 121 9.10 8.35 0.89
CA THR A 121 9.44 8.10 2.31
C THR A 121 10.90 8.40 2.62
N MET A 122 11.83 7.99 1.75
CA MET A 122 13.25 8.33 1.85
C MET A 122 13.47 9.84 1.88
N SER A 123 12.79 10.58 1.01
CA SER A 123 12.92 12.04 0.93
C SER A 123 12.26 12.74 2.12
N ALA A 124 11.09 12.28 2.56
CA ALA A 124 10.42 12.80 3.75
C ALA A 124 11.27 12.62 5.03
N ILE A 125 11.89 11.47 5.21
CA ILE A 125 12.81 11.22 6.34
C ILE A 125 14.05 12.10 6.25
N ARG A 126 14.67 12.24 5.06
CA ARG A 126 15.81 13.17 4.88
C ARG A 126 15.41 14.59 5.22
N LEU A 127 14.23 15.01 4.78
CA LEU A 127 13.69 16.34 5.09
C LEU A 127 13.46 16.51 6.58
N ALA A 128 12.86 15.54 7.26
CA ALA A 128 12.64 15.55 8.70
C ALA A 128 13.95 15.68 9.48
N ARG A 129 14.98 14.91 9.10
CA ARG A 129 16.33 15.02 9.68
C ARG A 129 16.94 16.40 9.44
N GLY A 130 16.84 16.91 8.22
CA GLY A 130 17.36 18.25 7.89
C GLY A 130 16.68 19.38 8.66
N PHE A 131 15.36 19.32 8.79
CA PHE A 131 14.55 20.32 9.50
C PHE A 131 14.79 20.27 11.01
N THR A 132 14.75 19.10 11.63
CA THR A 132 14.89 18.95 13.09
C THR A 132 16.35 18.96 13.55
N ARG A 133 17.31 18.73 12.64
CA ARG A 133 18.74 18.50 12.94
C ARG A 133 18.96 17.32 13.90
N ARG A 134 18.15 16.26 13.74
CA ARG A 134 18.19 15.03 14.53
C ARG A 134 18.30 13.83 13.59
N ASP A 135 18.82 12.69 14.09
CA ASP A 135 19.14 11.54 13.25
C ASP A 135 18.20 10.36 13.42
N MET A 136 17.65 10.16 14.64
CA MET A 136 16.83 8.99 14.92
C MET A 136 15.47 9.06 14.27
N ILE A 137 14.98 7.90 13.84
CA ILE A 137 13.60 7.70 13.38
C ILE A 137 12.94 6.57 14.17
N ILE A 138 11.64 6.69 14.36
CA ILE A 138 10.79 5.61 14.89
C ILE A 138 9.88 5.13 13.78
N LYS A 139 9.81 3.81 13.59
CA LYS A 139 8.85 3.13 12.73
C LYS A 139 8.16 2.00 13.49
N PHE A 140 7.24 1.28 12.85
CA PHE A 140 6.48 0.21 13.49
C PHE A 140 6.70 -1.14 12.82
N ASP A 141 6.75 -2.20 13.64
CA ASP A 141 6.87 -3.59 13.18
C ASP A 141 5.70 -3.94 12.27
N GLY A 142 6.00 -4.64 11.18
CA GLY A 142 5.02 -5.00 10.17
C GLY A 142 4.66 -3.89 9.18
N CYS A 143 5.03 -2.61 9.45
CA CYS A 143 4.87 -1.52 8.49
C CYS A 143 6.01 -1.50 7.47
N TYR A 144 5.65 -1.23 6.20
CA TYR A 144 6.60 -1.12 5.09
C TYR A 144 6.59 0.30 4.51
N HIS A 145 7.76 0.89 4.44
CA HIS A 145 7.94 2.27 3.97
C HIS A 145 8.93 2.37 2.80
N GLY A 146 8.93 1.37 1.91
CA GLY A 146 9.92 1.27 0.85
C GLY A 146 11.21 0.58 1.31
N HIS A 147 12.18 0.51 0.39
CA HIS A 147 13.41 -0.27 0.58
C HIS A 147 14.67 0.58 0.74
N SER A 148 14.55 1.79 1.28
CA SER A 148 15.69 2.59 1.74
C SER A 148 16.34 1.90 2.95
N ASP A 149 17.68 1.90 3.01
CA ASP A 149 18.45 1.16 4.02
C ASP A 149 17.99 1.41 5.45
N ALA A 150 17.76 2.68 5.83
CA ALA A 150 17.28 3.04 7.16
C ALA A 150 15.92 2.45 7.53
N LEU A 151 15.16 1.94 6.57
CA LEU A 151 13.80 1.42 6.76
C LEU A 151 13.72 -0.11 6.70
N LEU A 152 14.81 -0.80 6.32
CA LEU A 152 14.90 -2.26 6.24
C LEU A 152 15.22 -2.90 7.60
N VAL A 153 14.51 -2.45 8.63
CA VAL A 153 14.57 -2.97 10.00
C VAL A 153 13.21 -3.55 10.33
N GLU A 154 13.10 -4.86 10.51
CA GLU A 154 11.84 -5.58 10.75
C GLU A 154 10.69 -5.08 9.86
N ALA A 155 10.99 -4.96 8.57
CA ALA A 155 10.07 -4.41 7.58
C ALA A 155 8.84 -5.31 7.38
N GLY A 156 7.80 -4.73 6.74
CA GLY A 156 6.50 -5.36 6.50
C GLY A 156 6.50 -6.52 5.50
N SER A 157 5.43 -6.67 4.74
CA SER A 157 5.08 -7.86 3.96
C SER A 157 6.19 -8.45 3.09
N GLY A 158 7.02 -7.62 2.45
CA GLY A 158 8.10 -8.11 1.59
C GLY A 158 9.14 -8.93 2.34
N VAL A 159 9.59 -8.48 3.48
CA VAL A 159 10.57 -9.18 4.33
C VAL A 159 9.89 -10.28 5.14
N ALA A 160 8.71 -10.05 5.69
CA ALA A 160 7.94 -11.05 6.41
C ALA A 160 7.58 -12.25 5.50
N THR A 161 7.21 -12.00 4.24
CA THR A 161 6.91 -13.05 3.26
C THR A 161 8.11 -13.95 2.98
N LEU A 162 9.33 -13.39 3.02
CA LEU A 162 10.57 -14.14 2.86
C LEU A 162 11.12 -14.73 4.17
N GLY A 163 10.52 -14.34 5.32
CA GLY A 163 11.01 -14.76 6.64
C GLY A 163 12.42 -14.26 6.98
N ILE A 164 12.83 -13.13 6.40
CA ILE A 164 14.16 -12.54 6.58
C ILE A 164 14.01 -11.28 7.45
N PRO A 165 14.46 -11.27 8.70
CA PRO A 165 14.54 -10.06 9.50
C PRO A 165 15.69 -9.18 9.00
N GLY A 166 15.37 -7.95 8.59
CA GLY A 166 16.33 -7.04 7.98
C GLY A 166 16.76 -7.48 6.56
N SER A 167 17.77 -6.83 6.00
CA SER A 167 18.33 -7.19 4.70
C SER A 167 19.84 -7.27 4.77
N PRO A 168 20.48 -8.36 4.27
CA PRO A 168 21.92 -8.36 4.02
C PRO A 168 22.33 -7.20 3.11
N GLY A 169 23.48 -6.60 3.38
CA GLY A 169 23.99 -5.46 2.62
C GLY A 169 23.61 -4.09 3.20
N VAL A 170 22.71 -4.04 4.17
CA VAL A 170 22.44 -2.82 4.95
C VAL A 170 23.50 -2.70 6.05
N PRO A 171 24.31 -1.61 6.10
CA PRO A 171 25.28 -1.40 7.16
C PRO A 171 24.59 -1.20 8.52
N GLU A 172 25.17 -1.73 9.60
CA GLU A 172 24.64 -1.57 10.96
C GLU A 172 24.46 -0.10 11.34
N SER A 173 25.36 0.79 10.89
CA SER A 173 25.28 2.22 11.14
C SER A 173 24.00 2.89 10.61
N PHE A 174 23.41 2.35 9.52
CA PHE A 174 22.15 2.88 8.98
C PHE A 174 20.95 2.51 9.83
N VAL A 175 20.95 1.32 10.40
CA VAL A 175 19.85 0.85 11.25
C VAL A 175 20.00 1.28 12.70
N ALA A 176 21.20 1.64 13.17
CA ALA A 176 21.45 2.11 14.52
C ALA A 176 20.66 3.38 14.92
N SER A 177 20.22 4.16 13.93
CA SER A 177 19.38 5.34 14.12
C SER A 177 17.89 5.08 13.87
N THR A 178 17.48 3.81 13.70
CA THR A 178 16.08 3.44 13.46
C THR A 178 15.58 2.54 14.58
N LEU A 179 14.54 3.00 15.27
CA LEU A 179 13.87 2.25 16.32
C LEU A 179 12.54 1.72 15.77
N SER A 180 12.39 0.39 15.75
CA SER A 180 11.11 -0.27 15.42
C SER A 180 10.36 -0.60 16.68
N LEU A 181 9.08 -0.23 16.76
CA LEU A 181 8.19 -0.44 17.90
C LEU A 181 6.97 -1.26 17.47
N PRO A 182 6.31 -1.99 18.40
CA PRO A 182 5.06 -2.65 18.07
C PRO A 182 3.99 -1.64 17.62
N TYR A 183 3.27 -1.97 16.55
CA TYR A 183 2.11 -1.19 16.11
C TYR A 183 0.99 -1.27 17.14
N ASN A 184 0.24 -0.20 17.36
CA ASN A 184 -0.82 -0.07 18.38
C ASN A 184 -0.36 -0.10 19.84
N ASP A 185 0.95 -0.09 20.11
CA ASP A 185 1.48 -0.05 21.48
C ASP A 185 1.86 1.38 21.91
N ILE A 186 0.87 2.11 22.41
CA ILE A 186 1.03 3.49 22.92
C ILE A 186 2.07 3.56 24.06
N LYS A 187 2.16 2.51 24.88
CA LYS A 187 3.08 2.47 26.02
C LYS A 187 4.53 2.46 25.54
N SER A 188 4.86 1.55 24.64
CA SER A 188 6.21 1.48 24.04
C SER A 188 6.60 2.78 23.33
N VAL A 189 5.65 3.45 22.66
CA VAL A 189 5.89 4.76 22.04
C VAL A 189 6.24 5.81 23.08
N LYS A 190 5.48 5.93 24.16
CA LYS A 190 5.74 6.92 25.23
C LYS A 190 7.09 6.68 25.88
N GLU A 191 7.40 5.42 26.26
CA GLU A 191 8.69 5.05 26.84
C GLU A 191 9.87 5.37 25.92
N ALA A 192 9.74 5.07 24.62
CA ALA A 192 10.77 5.40 23.63
C ALA A 192 10.96 6.91 23.48
N MET A 193 9.87 7.69 23.44
CA MET A 193 9.93 9.13 23.33
C MET A 193 10.45 9.82 24.61
N GLU A 194 10.15 9.31 25.79
CA GLU A 194 10.76 9.78 27.04
C GLU A 194 12.26 9.58 27.03
N LYS A 195 12.74 8.43 26.55
CA LYS A 195 14.17 8.10 26.52
C LYS A 195 14.95 8.77 25.39
N HIS A 196 14.36 8.89 24.22
CA HIS A 196 15.05 9.27 22.98
C HIS A 196 14.48 10.49 22.27
N GLY A 197 13.34 11.05 22.71
CA GLY A 197 12.60 12.08 21.99
C GLY A 197 13.42 13.29 21.55
N SER A 198 14.41 13.71 22.35
CA SER A 198 15.32 14.81 21.98
C SER A 198 16.24 14.50 20.77
N LYS A 199 16.38 13.21 20.40
CA LYS A 199 17.20 12.74 19.27
C LYS A 199 16.36 12.28 18.09
N VAL A 200 15.04 12.10 18.28
CA VAL A 200 14.12 11.61 17.24
C VAL A 200 13.79 12.75 16.28
N ALA A 201 14.11 12.57 15.02
CA ALA A 201 13.75 13.46 13.92
C ALA A 201 12.26 13.31 13.56
N CYS A 202 11.81 12.07 13.44
CA CYS A 202 10.41 11.79 13.07
C CYS A 202 9.95 10.42 13.57
N VAL A 203 8.64 10.30 13.69
CA VAL A 203 7.89 9.04 13.76
C VAL A 203 7.20 8.85 12.41
N ILE A 204 7.49 7.74 11.71
CA ILE A 204 6.80 7.36 10.46
C ILE A 204 5.88 6.17 10.71
N VAL A 205 4.64 6.27 10.21
CA VAL A 205 3.61 5.25 10.42
C VAL A 205 2.72 5.11 9.18
N GLU A 206 2.32 3.89 8.84
CA GLU A 206 1.14 3.65 8.03
C GLU A 206 -0.09 3.90 8.92
N PRO A 207 -0.92 4.93 8.67
CA PRO A 207 -2.07 5.21 9.54
C PRO A 207 -3.11 4.09 9.56
N VAL A 208 -3.13 3.26 8.54
CA VAL A 208 -3.72 1.92 8.51
C VAL A 208 -2.66 1.01 7.91
N ALA A 209 -2.16 0.06 8.68
CA ALA A 209 -1.13 -0.83 8.20
C ALA A 209 -1.71 -1.81 7.16
N GLY A 210 -1.06 -1.87 6.00
CA GLY A 210 -1.47 -2.71 4.87
C GLY A 210 -0.42 -3.73 4.44
N ASN A 211 0.73 -3.76 5.11
CA ASN A 211 1.87 -4.60 4.76
C ASN A 211 2.16 -5.72 5.79
N MET A 212 1.25 -5.89 6.76
CA MET A 212 1.20 -7.06 7.66
C MET A 212 -0.18 -7.75 7.58
N GLY A 213 -0.83 -7.68 6.43
CA GLY A 213 -2.26 -7.77 6.23
C GLY A 213 -2.90 -6.41 6.54
N LEU A 214 -4.22 -6.34 6.63
CA LEU A 214 -4.87 -5.09 7.02
C LEU A 214 -5.04 -5.01 8.53
N VAL A 215 -4.34 -4.07 9.16
CA VAL A 215 -4.46 -3.81 10.61
C VAL A 215 -4.79 -2.33 10.83
N PRO A 216 -6.02 -2.02 11.25
CA PRO A 216 -6.42 -0.67 11.60
C PRO A 216 -5.70 -0.16 12.86
N PRO A 217 -5.53 1.17 13.01
CA PRO A 217 -5.08 1.73 14.28
C PRO A 217 -6.16 1.52 15.35
N GLU A 218 -5.74 1.15 16.55
CA GLU A 218 -6.63 1.14 17.72
C GLU A 218 -6.95 2.57 18.18
N ASP A 219 -8.05 2.72 18.89
CA ASP A 219 -8.51 4.01 19.38
C ASP A 219 -7.43 4.72 20.20
N GLY A 220 -7.17 5.98 19.85
CA GLY A 220 -6.17 6.81 20.51
C GLY A 220 -4.72 6.60 20.03
N PHE A 221 -4.39 5.57 19.24
CA PHE A 221 -3.01 5.32 18.81
C PHE A 221 -2.43 6.48 17.98
N LEU A 222 -3.10 6.88 16.92
CA LEU A 222 -2.64 7.99 16.06
C LEU A 222 -2.62 9.33 16.81
N ALA A 223 -3.58 9.55 17.71
CA ALA A 223 -3.62 10.74 18.54
C ALA A 223 -2.43 10.79 19.52
N ALA A 224 -2.07 9.65 20.11
CA ALA A 224 -0.90 9.56 20.97
C ALA A 224 0.41 9.82 20.19
N LEU A 225 0.54 9.35 18.93
CA LEU A 225 1.69 9.67 18.07
C LEU A 225 1.79 11.17 17.83
N ARG A 226 0.65 11.83 17.53
CA ARG A 226 0.62 13.29 17.34
C ARG A 226 1.07 14.02 18.60
N GLU A 227 0.51 13.65 19.75
CA GLU A 227 0.82 14.27 21.04
C GLU A 227 2.32 14.16 21.40
N VAL A 228 2.91 12.96 21.30
CA VAL A 228 4.31 12.77 21.70
C VAL A 228 5.29 13.46 20.73
N THR A 229 4.95 13.51 19.43
CA THR A 229 5.77 14.20 18.44
C THR A 229 5.73 15.71 18.62
N GLU A 230 4.56 16.29 18.91
CA GLU A 230 4.45 17.73 19.25
C GLU A 230 5.25 18.09 20.51
N LYS A 231 5.11 17.32 21.57
CA LYS A 231 5.83 17.56 22.83
C LYS A 231 7.34 17.52 22.69
N SER A 232 7.86 16.63 21.84
CA SER A 232 9.30 16.45 21.64
C SER A 232 9.89 17.36 20.56
N GLY A 233 9.06 18.00 19.73
CA GLY A 233 9.48 18.72 18.52
C GLY A 233 10.00 17.78 17.43
N SER A 234 9.59 16.52 17.44
CA SER A 234 9.79 15.57 16.34
C SER A 234 8.68 15.71 15.31
N LEU A 235 8.90 15.30 14.07
CA LEU A 235 7.85 15.34 13.05
C LEU A 235 7.07 14.03 13.02
N LEU A 236 5.75 14.11 12.81
CA LEU A 236 4.90 12.97 12.48
C LEU A 236 4.78 12.86 10.96
N ILE A 237 5.16 11.69 10.42
CA ILE A 237 5.03 11.37 9.00
C ILE A 237 3.97 10.30 8.84
N PHE A 238 2.89 10.59 8.10
CA PHE A 238 1.97 9.57 7.65
C PHE A 238 2.42 9.02 6.30
N ASP A 239 2.72 7.73 6.27
CA ASP A 239 2.88 7.00 5.02
C ASP A 239 1.51 6.62 4.48
N GLU A 240 0.98 7.48 3.66
CA GLU A 240 -0.29 7.30 2.96
C GLU A 240 -0.09 6.82 1.51
N VAL A 241 1.02 6.16 1.22
CA VAL A 241 1.26 5.56 -0.11
C VAL A 241 0.17 4.54 -0.45
N MET A 242 -0.38 3.84 0.54
CA MET A 242 -1.48 2.90 0.36
C MET A 242 -2.84 3.51 0.68
N THR A 243 -2.97 4.24 1.77
CA THR A 243 -4.25 4.78 2.29
C THR A 243 -4.68 6.07 1.61
N GLY A 244 -3.74 6.86 1.11
CA GLY A 244 -4.03 8.13 0.42
C GLY A 244 -4.94 7.91 -0.79
N PHE A 245 -6.04 8.66 -0.83
CA PHE A 245 -7.10 8.52 -1.84
C PHE A 245 -7.77 7.14 -1.91
N ARG A 246 -7.37 6.20 -1.04
CA ARG A 246 -7.94 4.85 -0.99
C ARG A 246 -9.07 4.74 0.03
N VAL A 247 -8.83 5.15 1.26
CA VAL A 247 -9.78 5.00 2.36
C VAL A 247 -10.78 6.16 2.42
N ALA A 248 -10.39 7.30 1.93
CA ALA A 248 -11.19 8.52 1.72
C ALA A 248 -10.48 9.43 0.72
N TYR A 249 -11.16 10.45 0.16
CA TYR A 249 -10.55 11.39 -0.79
C TYR A 249 -9.36 12.16 -0.18
N GLY A 250 -9.44 12.53 1.11
CA GLY A 250 -8.36 13.18 1.86
C GLY A 250 -7.45 12.20 2.61
N GLY A 251 -7.48 10.89 2.28
CA GLY A 251 -6.67 9.87 2.93
C GLY A 251 -7.11 9.51 4.35
N ALA A 252 -6.28 8.74 5.05
CA ALA A 252 -6.55 8.32 6.43
C ALA A 252 -6.52 9.50 7.42
N GLN A 253 -5.72 10.52 7.17
CA GLN A 253 -5.69 11.72 8.00
C GLN A 253 -7.04 12.43 8.09
N SER A 254 -7.81 12.46 6.99
CA SER A 254 -9.16 13.00 7.01
C SER A 254 -10.16 12.09 7.73
N LEU A 255 -9.99 10.77 7.59
CA LEU A 255 -10.83 9.75 8.23
C LEU A 255 -10.66 9.77 9.76
N TYR A 256 -9.42 9.78 10.24
CA TYR A 256 -9.08 9.77 11.67
C TYR A 256 -8.94 11.17 12.29
N LYS A 257 -9.02 12.23 11.50
CA LYS A 257 -8.89 13.64 11.94
C LYS A 257 -7.56 13.91 12.67
N ILE A 258 -6.49 13.31 12.22
CA ILE A 258 -5.13 13.52 12.74
C ILE A 258 -4.28 14.13 11.63
N MET A 259 -3.67 15.27 11.91
CA MET A 259 -2.84 16.03 10.96
C MET A 259 -1.37 15.72 11.17
N PRO A 260 -0.69 15.00 10.27
CA PRO A 260 0.76 14.83 10.32
C PRO A 260 1.48 16.11 9.89
N ASP A 261 2.79 16.18 10.12
CA ASP A 261 3.64 17.26 9.62
C ASP A 261 4.04 17.02 8.16
N LEU A 262 4.23 15.76 7.78
CA LEU A 262 4.53 15.31 6.42
C LEU A 262 3.65 14.12 6.05
N THR A 263 3.29 14.04 4.78
CA THR A 263 2.52 12.94 4.19
C THR A 263 3.24 12.41 2.96
N CYS A 264 3.43 11.08 2.90
CA CYS A 264 3.91 10.39 1.70
C CYS A 264 2.73 9.81 0.92
N LEU A 265 2.73 9.97 -0.40
CA LEU A 265 1.71 9.49 -1.32
C LEU A 265 2.33 8.67 -2.45
N GLY A 266 1.54 7.85 -3.10
CA GLY A 266 1.93 7.04 -4.25
C GLY A 266 0.72 6.31 -4.84
N LYS A 267 0.99 5.17 -5.48
CA LYS A 267 -0.07 4.26 -5.98
C LYS A 267 -1.18 4.98 -6.76
N ILE A 268 -2.29 5.33 -6.11
CA ILE A 268 -3.49 5.91 -6.73
C ILE A 268 -3.20 7.23 -7.47
N ILE A 269 -2.32 8.09 -6.91
CA ILE A 269 -1.99 9.36 -7.55
C ILE A 269 -1.27 9.22 -8.91
N GLY A 270 -0.86 8.01 -9.27
CA GLY A 270 -0.24 7.69 -10.56
C GLY A 270 -1.19 7.06 -11.57
N GLY A 271 -2.43 6.72 -11.16
CA GLY A 271 -3.39 6.09 -12.07
C GLY A 271 -2.90 4.78 -12.73
N GLY A 272 -1.97 4.08 -12.07
CA GLY A 272 -1.31 2.86 -12.56
C GLY A 272 0.09 3.09 -13.13
N LEU A 273 0.56 4.33 -13.26
CA LEU A 273 1.92 4.67 -13.69
C LEU A 273 2.84 4.95 -12.49
N PRO A 274 4.17 4.82 -12.65
CA PRO A 274 5.14 5.08 -11.59
C PRO A 274 5.09 6.53 -11.11
N VAL A 275 4.76 6.73 -9.83
CA VAL A 275 4.73 8.02 -9.16
C VAL A 275 4.80 7.83 -7.65
N GLY A 276 5.36 8.80 -6.98
CA GLY A 276 5.24 9.07 -5.56
C GLY A 276 5.17 10.57 -5.35
N ALA A 277 4.82 10.98 -4.14
CA ALA A 277 4.89 12.37 -3.72
C ALA A 277 5.09 12.43 -2.21
N TYR A 278 5.67 13.52 -1.74
CA TYR A 278 5.68 13.88 -0.34
C TYR A 278 5.38 15.36 -0.18
N GLY A 279 4.65 15.69 0.85
CA GLY A 279 4.21 17.04 1.10
C GLY A 279 3.88 17.27 2.57
N GLY A 280 3.61 18.50 2.94
CA GLY A 280 3.30 18.87 4.30
C GLY A 280 3.29 20.37 4.50
N LYS A 281 3.56 20.81 5.74
CA LYS A 281 3.62 22.22 6.11
C LYS A 281 4.64 22.98 5.26
N ARG A 282 4.31 24.15 4.83
CA ARG A 282 5.13 25.01 3.97
C ARG A 282 6.54 25.24 4.53
N GLU A 283 6.64 25.59 5.79
CA GLU A 283 7.93 25.85 6.48
C GLU A 283 8.91 24.67 6.46
N ILE A 284 8.37 23.45 6.45
CA ILE A 284 9.17 22.22 6.35
C ILE A 284 9.55 21.98 4.89
N MET A 285 8.60 22.08 3.96
CA MET A 285 8.82 21.82 2.55
C MET A 285 9.76 22.82 1.89
N GLU A 286 9.81 24.05 2.36
CA GLU A 286 10.75 25.09 1.89
C GLU A 286 12.23 24.80 2.21
N GLN A 287 12.51 23.80 3.07
CA GLN A 287 13.88 23.30 3.27
C GLN A 287 14.42 22.47 2.11
N ILE A 288 13.57 22.11 1.13
CA ILE A 288 13.99 21.32 -0.03
C ILE A 288 14.64 22.21 -1.08
N ALA A 289 15.75 21.76 -1.65
CA ALA A 289 16.40 22.42 -2.77
C ALA A 289 15.44 22.60 -3.98
N PRO A 290 15.48 23.72 -4.72
CA PRO A 290 16.47 24.78 -4.67
C PRO A 290 16.22 25.87 -3.60
N GLN A 291 15.10 25.82 -2.88
CA GLN A 291 14.73 26.84 -1.91
C GLN A 291 15.54 26.70 -0.60
N GLY A 292 15.72 25.47 -0.13
CA GLY A 292 16.47 25.13 1.07
C GLY A 292 17.67 24.20 0.78
N PRO A 293 18.39 23.75 1.82
CA PRO A 293 19.60 22.96 1.66
C PRO A 293 19.39 21.45 1.48
N VAL A 294 18.16 20.94 1.72
CA VAL A 294 17.90 19.50 1.67
C VAL A 294 17.74 19.04 0.22
N TYR A 295 18.68 18.22 -0.25
CA TYR A 295 18.72 17.79 -1.64
C TYR A 295 17.76 16.64 -1.96
N GLN A 296 17.01 16.78 -3.07
CA GLN A 296 16.26 15.73 -3.74
C GLN A 296 16.20 16.07 -5.23
N ALA A 297 16.37 15.07 -6.10
CA ALA A 297 16.23 15.20 -7.54
C ALA A 297 15.71 13.88 -8.15
N GLY A 298 15.08 13.98 -9.30
CA GLY A 298 14.59 12.81 -10.06
C GLY A 298 14.33 13.18 -11.51
N THR A 299 15.00 12.52 -12.45
CA THR A 299 14.90 12.79 -13.89
C THR A 299 13.46 12.71 -14.41
N LEU A 300 12.68 11.74 -13.92
CA LEU A 300 11.30 11.50 -14.35
C LEU A 300 10.26 11.98 -13.32
N SER A 301 10.68 12.67 -12.25
CA SER A 301 9.75 13.27 -11.30
C SER A 301 8.86 14.28 -12.00
N GLY A 302 7.54 14.13 -11.89
CA GLY A 302 6.58 14.99 -12.58
C GLY A 302 6.43 14.69 -14.08
N ASN A 303 6.81 13.51 -14.57
CA ASN A 303 6.67 13.16 -15.98
C ASN A 303 5.21 13.28 -16.45
N PRO A 304 4.99 13.76 -17.70
CA PRO A 304 3.66 14.13 -18.15
C PRO A 304 2.66 12.97 -18.19
N LEU A 305 3.12 11.74 -18.43
CA LEU A 305 2.22 10.60 -18.50
C LEU A 305 1.66 10.24 -17.13
N ALA A 306 2.51 10.19 -16.10
CA ALA A 306 2.06 9.92 -14.73
C ALA A 306 1.20 11.06 -14.18
N MET A 307 1.53 12.33 -14.51
CA MET A 307 0.71 13.48 -14.13
C MET A 307 -0.67 13.43 -14.76
N ALA A 308 -0.77 13.17 -16.07
CA ALA A 308 -2.04 13.03 -16.77
C ALA A 308 -2.90 11.90 -16.21
N ALA A 309 -2.30 10.72 -15.99
CA ALA A 309 -2.99 9.58 -15.40
C ALA A 309 -3.50 9.88 -13.97
N GLY A 310 -2.69 10.55 -13.16
CA GLY A 310 -3.04 10.98 -11.82
C GLY A 310 -4.21 11.96 -11.81
N ILE A 311 -4.14 13.02 -12.62
CA ILE A 311 -5.21 14.02 -12.77
C ILE A 311 -6.52 13.34 -13.17
N ALA A 312 -6.47 12.47 -14.20
CA ALA A 312 -7.65 11.74 -14.65
C ALA A 312 -8.24 10.87 -13.52
N THR A 313 -7.39 10.16 -12.79
CA THR A 313 -7.82 9.32 -11.67
C THR A 313 -8.46 10.13 -10.56
N LEU A 314 -7.79 11.19 -10.06
CA LEU A 314 -8.31 12.03 -8.99
C LEU A 314 -9.61 12.74 -9.39
N THR A 315 -9.76 13.11 -10.66
CA THR A 315 -11.00 13.68 -11.20
C THR A 315 -12.17 12.71 -11.09
N GLN A 316 -11.96 11.42 -11.35
CA GLN A 316 -13.02 10.42 -11.23
C GLN A 316 -13.40 10.13 -9.79
N ILE A 317 -12.40 9.95 -8.91
CA ILE A 317 -12.66 9.57 -7.51
C ILE A 317 -13.20 10.72 -6.65
N LYS A 318 -13.06 11.98 -7.12
CA LYS A 318 -13.66 13.18 -6.47
C LYS A 318 -15.18 13.24 -6.62
N LYS A 319 -15.76 12.47 -7.54
CA LYS A 319 -17.21 12.53 -7.81
C LYS A 319 -18.03 12.12 -6.58
N PRO A 320 -19.16 12.79 -6.31
CA PRO A 320 -20.06 12.40 -5.23
C PRO A 320 -20.50 10.93 -5.32
N GLY A 321 -20.59 10.24 -4.18
CA GLY A 321 -21.00 8.83 -4.10
C GLY A 321 -19.91 7.82 -4.45
N PHE A 322 -18.73 8.24 -4.91
CA PHE A 322 -17.67 7.31 -5.29
C PHE A 322 -17.21 6.42 -4.11
N TYR A 323 -16.93 7.04 -2.98
CA TYR A 323 -16.49 6.29 -1.79
C TYR A 323 -17.63 5.54 -1.10
N ASP A 324 -18.87 6.02 -1.21
CA ASP A 324 -20.05 5.33 -0.67
C ASP A 324 -20.23 3.97 -1.37
N LEU A 325 -20.15 3.97 -2.71
CA LEU A 325 -20.20 2.74 -3.52
C LEU A 325 -19.07 1.76 -3.17
N LEU A 326 -17.83 2.26 -3.00
CA LEU A 326 -16.70 1.42 -2.60
C LEU A 326 -16.89 0.83 -1.21
N ASN A 327 -17.38 1.63 -0.26
CA ASN A 327 -17.64 1.18 1.10
C ASN A 327 -18.72 0.09 1.14
N GLU A 328 -19.83 0.27 0.44
CA GLU A 328 -20.92 -0.70 0.34
C GLU A 328 -20.43 -2.05 -0.20
N ARG A 329 -19.72 -2.03 -1.35
CA ARG A 329 -19.18 -3.24 -1.97
C ARG A 329 -18.15 -3.95 -1.10
N SER A 330 -17.30 -3.17 -0.46
CA SER A 330 -16.24 -3.70 0.42
C SER A 330 -16.82 -4.32 1.68
N GLU A 331 -17.88 -3.71 2.26
CA GLU A 331 -18.60 -4.26 3.41
C GLU A 331 -19.30 -5.56 3.05
N LYS A 332 -20.02 -5.60 1.89
CA LYS A 332 -20.67 -6.81 1.39
C LYS A 332 -19.66 -7.96 1.23
N LEU A 333 -18.51 -7.66 0.63
CA LEU A 333 -17.45 -8.68 0.45
C LEU A 333 -16.92 -9.19 1.80
N LEU A 334 -16.54 -8.29 2.72
CA LEU A 334 -15.97 -8.67 4.00
C LEU A 334 -16.96 -9.52 4.81
N SER A 335 -18.21 -9.04 4.94
CA SER A 335 -19.27 -9.75 5.67
C SER A 335 -19.56 -11.11 5.06
N GLY A 336 -19.57 -11.21 3.71
CA GLY A 336 -19.75 -12.47 3.01
C GLY A 336 -18.60 -13.47 3.24
N LEU A 337 -17.34 -12.99 3.21
CA LEU A 337 -16.18 -13.85 3.50
C LEU A 337 -16.18 -14.35 4.95
N ALA A 338 -16.47 -13.46 5.92
CA ALA A 338 -16.57 -13.82 7.32
C ALA A 338 -17.70 -14.84 7.58
N GLU A 339 -18.85 -14.66 6.94
CA GLU A 339 -19.98 -15.60 7.05
C GLU A 339 -19.66 -16.96 6.39
N ALA A 340 -18.96 -16.97 5.26
CA ALA A 340 -18.50 -18.20 4.61
C ALA A 340 -17.55 -19.00 5.53
N ALA A 341 -16.63 -18.31 6.22
CA ALA A 341 -15.75 -18.91 7.20
C ALA A 341 -16.54 -19.48 8.39
N ARG A 342 -17.45 -18.69 8.97
CA ARG A 342 -18.32 -19.11 10.09
C ARG A 342 -19.14 -20.36 9.74
N LYS A 343 -19.80 -20.38 8.58
CA LYS A 343 -20.58 -21.56 8.09
C LYS A 343 -19.70 -22.78 7.88
N SER A 344 -18.43 -22.57 7.57
CA SER A 344 -17.47 -23.66 7.36
C SER A 344 -16.75 -24.07 8.64
N GLY A 345 -16.99 -23.39 9.78
CA GLY A 345 -16.32 -23.63 11.06
C GLY A 345 -14.82 -23.37 11.00
N ILE A 346 -14.42 -22.34 10.23
CA ILE A 346 -13.05 -21.84 10.11
C ILE A 346 -13.00 -20.51 10.85
N ASP A 347 -12.07 -20.40 11.80
CA ASP A 347 -11.86 -19.15 12.55
C ASP A 347 -11.10 -18.14 11.69
N VAL A 348 -11.64 -16.94 11.61
CA VAL A 348 -11.02 -15.81 10.89
C VAL A 348 -11.14 -14.51 11.69
N SER A 349 -10.09 -13.72 11.66
CA SER A 349 -10.12 -12.31 12.03
C SER A 349 -10.17 -11.48 10.76
N ALA A 350 -11.16 -10.62 10.62
CA ALA A 350 -11.38 -9.83 9.42
C ALA A 350 -11.50 -8.34 9.75
N ALA A 351 -10.93 -7.49 8.93
CA ALA A 351 -10.96 -6.04 9.10
C ALA A 351 -11.13 -5.32 7.76
N ARG A 352 -11.69 -4.10 7.79
CA ARG A 352 -11.85 -3.23 6.64
C ARG A 352 -11.63 -1.76 7.03
N VAL A 353 -10.96 -1.02 6.15
CA VAL A 353 -10.92 0.44 6.19
C VAL A 353 -11.09 0.96 4.76
N GLY A 354 -12.17 1.67 4.50
CA GLY A 354 -12.51 2.07 3.13
C GLY A 354 -12.67 0.85 2.22
N SER A 355 -11.95 0.84 1.10
CA SER A 355 -11.93 -0.27 0.15
C SER A 355 -10.68 -1.17 0.27
N MET A 356 -10.04 -1.17 1.44
CA MET A 356 -9.01 -2.12 1.85
C MET A 356 -9.59 -3.15 2.80
N LEU A 357 -9.30 -4.42 2.57
CA LEU A 357 -9.78 -5.54 3.38
C LEU A 357 -8.62 -6.44 3.80
N GLY A 358 -8.77 -7.07 4.95
CA GLY A 358 -7.89 -8.13 5.43
C GLY A 358 -8.69 -9.27 6.04
N ILE A 359 -8.25 -10.50 5.78
CA ILE A 359 -8.76 -11.69 6.43
C ILE A 359 -7.58 -12.54 6.91
N PHE A 360 -7.57 -12.89 8.17
CA PHE A 360 -6.54 -13.70 8.81
C PHE A 360 -7.15 -15.01 9.30
N PHE A 361 -6.54 -16.12 8.98
CA PHE A 361 -6.98 -17.44 9.46
C PHE A 361 -6.48 -17.67 10.89
N THR A 362 -7.19 -17.11 11.87
CA THR A 362 -6.87 -17.18 13.29
C THR A 362 -8.13 -16.92 14.13
N ASP A 363 -8.18 -17.49 15.32
CA ASP A 363 -9.20 -17.24 16.37
C ASP A 363 -8.95 -15.96 17.17
N ARG A 364 -7.79 -15.29 16.95
CA ARG A 364 -7.37 -14.12 17.69
C ARG A 364 -7.70 -12.82 16.94
N LYS A 365 -8.03 -11.76 17.68
CA LYS A 365 -8.07 -10.41 17.13
C LYS A 365 -6.65 -10.01 16.70
N VAL A 366 -6.52 -9.57 15.44
CA VAL A 366 -5.24 -9.10 14.90
C VAL A 366 -5.16 -7.58 15.06
N THR A 367 -4.18 -7.11 15.84
CA THR A 367 -3.99 -5.69 16.17
C THR A 367 -2.56 -5.21 15.92
N ASP A 368 -1.63 -6.13 15.68
CA ASP A 368 -0.21 -5.86 15.43
C ASP A 368 0.44 -6.99 14.61
N TYR A 369 1.71 -6.82 14.30
CA TYR A 369 2.46 -7.81 13.52
C TYR A 369 2.63 -9.16 14.26
N LYS A 370 2.76 -9.12 15.58
CA LYS A 370 2.88 -10.34 16.39
C LYS A 370 1.61 -11.18 16.32
N SER A 371 0.46 -10.56 16.46
CA SER A 371 -0.85 -11.23 16.34
C SER A 371 -1.12 -11.64 14.88
N ALA A 372 -0.74 -10.85 13.88
CA ALA A 372 -0.83 -11.24 12.47
C ALA A 372 -0.06 -12.54 12.17
N LYS A 373 1.13 -12.70 12.75
CA LYS A 373 1.97 -13.91 12.61
C LYS A 373 1.36 -15.17 13.26
N THR A 374 0.30 -15.07 14.06
CA THR A 374 -0.41 -16.25 14.60
C THR A 374 -1.33 -16.92 13.57
N SER A 375 -1.52 -16.30 12.40
CA SER A 375 -2.36 -16.84 11.33
C SER A 375 -1.86 -18.17 10.79
N ASP A 376 -2.80 -19.07 10.46
CA ASP A 376 -2.50 -20.32 9.79
C ASP A 376 -2.13 -20.09 8.31
N LEU A 377 -0.82 -20.03 8.07
CA LEU A 377 -0.29 -19.81 6.72
C LEU A 377 -0.53 -21.00 5.77
N LYS A 378 -0.74 -22.21 6.30
CA LYS A 378 -1.06 -23.39 5.47
C LYS A 378 -2.50 -23.28 4.99
N MET A 379 -3.42 -22.93 5.88
CA MET A 379 -4.82 -22.68 5.54
C MET A 379 -4.95 -21.56 4.54
N PHE A 380 -4.25 -20.41 4.75
CA PHE A 380 -4.23 -19.32 3.79
C PHE A 380 -3.70 -19.78 2.42
N SER A 381 -2.60 -20.53 2.39
CA SER A 381 -2.01 -21.01 1.13
C SER A 381 -2.95 -21.95 0.37
N ALA A 382 -3.66 -22.82 1.07
CA ALA A 382 -4.67 -23.68 0.49
C ALA A 382 -5.86 -22.86 -0.04
N PHE A 383 -6.38 -21.93 0.77
CA PHE A 383 -7.45 -21.01 0.37
C PHE A 383 -7.08 -20.22 -0.88
N TYR A 384 -5.90 -19.61 -0.93
CA TYR A 384 -5.41 -18.89 -2.10
C TYR A 384 -5.44 -19.75 -3.37
N ARG A 385 -4.87 -20.97 -3.30
CA ARG A 385 -4.79 -21.86 -4.48
C ARG A 385 -6.16 -22.31 -4.98
N GLU A 386 -7.09 -22.60 -4.08
CA GLU A 386 -8.43 -23.01 -4.46
C GLU A 386 -9.25 -21.82 -5.00
N MET A 387 -9.16 -20.64 -4.38
CA MET A 387 -9.78 -19.41 -4.91
C MET A 387 -9.28 -19.08 -6.31
N LEU A 388 -7.99 -19.26 -6.56
CA LEU A 388 -7.40 -19.05 -7.89
C LEU A 388 -7.98 -20.03 -8.94
N LYS A 389 -8.33 -21.27 -8.56
CA LYS A 389 -9.03 -22.23 -9.45
C LYS A 389 -10.47 -21.80 -9.76
N GLU A 390 -11.12 -21.13 -8.82
CA GLU A 390 -12.47 -20.54 -9.00
C GLU A 390 -12.45 -19.21 -9.77
N GLY A 391 -11.28 -18.74 -10.23
CA GLY A 391 -11.17 -17.50 -11.01
C GLY A 391 -11.07 -16.25 -10.15
N ILE A 392 -10.63 -16.37 -8.90
CA ILE A 392 -10.42 -15.23 -7.98
C ILE A 392 -8.92 -15.04 -7.72
N TYR A 393 -8.40 -13.86 -8.05
CA TYR A 393 -6.99 -13.53 -7.86
C TYR A 393 -6.81 -12.68 -6.60
N LEU A 394 -6.31 -13.31 -5.55
CA LEU A 394 -5.95 -12.71 -4.28
C LEU A 394 -4.46 -12.39 -4.23
N ALA A 395 -4.03 -11.60 -3.25
CA ALA A 395 -2.59 -11.42 -3.01
C ALA A 395 -1.96 -12.75 -2.53
N PRO A 396 -0.79 -13.15 -3.09
CA PRO A 396 -0.14 -14.41 -2.74
C PRO A 396 0.63 -14.33 -1.41
N SER A 397 0.05 -13.71 -0.38
CA SER A 397 0.58 -13.61 0.97
C SER A 397 -0.52 -13.26 1.96
N GLN A 398 -0.53 -13.92 3.12
CA GLN A 398 -1.41 -13.60 4.25
C GLN A 398 -1.20 -12.15 4.74
N PHE A 399 0.00 -11.61 4.54
CA PHE A 399 0.39 -10.29 5.03
C PHE A 399 0.15 -9.15 4.01
N GLU A 400 -0.68 -9.38 3.02
CA GLU A 400 -1.11 -8.36 2.05
C GLU A 400 -2.60 -8.04 2.21
N ALA A 401 -2.95 -6.79 1.95
CA ALA A 401 -4.34 -6.36 1.91
C ALA A 401 -5.00 -6.74 0.57
N LEU A 402 -6.33 -6.86 0.59
CA LEU A 402 -7.17 -6.97 -0.59
C LEU A 402 -7.76 -5.60 -0.93
N PHE A 403 -8.02 -5.36 -2.21
CA PHE A 403 -8.49 -4.07 -2.71
C PHE A 403 -9.76 -4.24 -3.57
N VAL A 404 -10.82 -3.53 -3.18
CA VAL A 404 -12.01 -3.38 -4.02
C VAL A 404 -11.85 -2.12 -4.87
N SER A 405 -12.19 -2.21 -6.14
CA SER A 405 -12.23 -1.08 -7.08
C SER A 405 -13.67 -0.73 -7.46
N SER A 406 -13.84 0.47 -8.02
CA SER A 406 -15.16 0.86 -8.54
C SER A 406 -15.65 0.03 -9.73
N ALA A 407 -14.76 -0.77 -10.33
CA ALA A 407 -15.10 -1.68 -11.41
C ALA A 407 -15.68 -3.03 -10.95
N HIS A 408 -15.48 -3.43 -9.69
CA HIS A 408 -16.11 -4.63 -9.15
C HIS A 408 -17.62 -4.44 -9.09
N THR A 409 -18.39 -5.25 -9.79
CA THR A 409 -19.84 -5.22 -9.75
C THR A 409 -20.38 -6.03 -8.57
N GLU A 410 -21.67 -5.90 -8.26
CA GLU A 410 -22.31 -6.76 -7.25
C GLU A 410 -22.18 -8.23 -7.60
N LYS A 411 -22.31 -8.58 -8.88
CA LYS A 411 -22.14 -9.97 -9.36
C LYS A 411 -20.74 -10.51 -9.13
N ASP A 412 -19.69 -9.68 -9.29
CA ASP A 412 -18.32 -10.08 -9.02
C ASP A 412 -18.11 -10.35 -7.52
N ILE A 413 -18.69 -9.51 -6.67
CA ILE A 413 -18.67 -9.69 -5.21
C ILE A 413 -19.41 -10.96 -4.79
N GLU A 414 -20.63 -11.18 -5.31
CA GLU A 414 -21.43 -12.36 -5.03
C GLU A 414 -20.72 -13.63 -5.47
N HIS A 415 -20.20 -13.65 -6.70
CA HIS A 415 -19.43 -14.80 -7.20
C HIS A 415 -18.20 -15.09 -6.32
N THR A 416 -17.52 -14.06 -5.83
CA THR A 416 -16.36 -14.22 -4.94
C THR A 416 -16.78 -14.82 -3.59
N ILE A 417 -17.90 -14.39 -3.03
CA ILE A 417 -18.44 -14.95 -1.76
C ILE A 417 -18.85 -16.42 -1.95
N GLU A 418 -19.55 -16.74 -3.03
CA GLU A 418 -19.93 -18.12 -3.36
C GLU A 418 -18.72 -19.04 -3.53
N ALA A 419 -17.69 -18.55 -4.25
CA ALA A 419 -16.43 -19.26 -4.43
C ALA A 419 -15.75 -19.51 -3.07
N ALA A 420 -15.68 -18.49 -2.22
CA ALA A 420 -15.09 -18.60 -0.89
C ALA A 420 -15.86 -19.61 0.00
N GLU A 421 -17.19 -19.59 -0.01
CA GLU A 421 -18.01 -20.56 0.74
C GLU A 421 -17.76 -22.00 0.26
N LYS A 422 -17.70 -22.22 -1.06
CA LYS A 422 -17.38 -23.54 -1.65
C LYS A 422 -15.98 -24.01 -1.24
N VAL A 423 -14.98 -23.14 -1.36
CA VAL A 423 -13.57 -23.43 -1.04
C VAL A 423 -13.41 -23.73 0.45
N MET A 424 -13.92 -22.90 1.34
CA MET A 424 -13.77 -23.08 2.79
C MET A 424 -14.45 -24.35 3.29
N LYS A 425 -15.62 -24.71 2.73
CA LYS A 425 -16.29 -26.01 3.00
C LYS A 425 -15.43 -27.21 2.55
N GLY A 426 -14.68 -27.07 1.46
CA GLY A 426 -13.74 -28.09 0.97
C GLY A 426 -12.55 -28.27 1.90
N LEU A 427 -11.91 -27.16 2.30
CA LEU A 427 -10.71 -27.14 3.16
C LEU A 427 -10.94 -27.78 4.52
N ARG A 428 -12.13 -27.63 5.11
CA ARG A 428 -12.50 -28.28 6.40
C ARG A 428 -12.55 -29.81 6.32
N ARG A 429 -12.84 -30.38 5.15
CA ARG A 429 -12.99 -31.84 4.98
C ARG A 429 -11.64 -32.55 4.84
N GLU A 430 -10.59 -31.81 4.50
CA GLU A 430 -9.22 -32.32 4.27
C GLU A 430 -8.32 -32.15 5.49
N GLY A 431 -8.68 -31.36 6.50
CA GLY A 431 -7.99 -31.18 7.78
C GLY A 431 -8.69 -31.92 8.92
#